data_0a013a78b4f2e575b6fdc394a4ed5c9b
#
_entry.id   0a013a78b4f2e575b6fdc394a4ed5c9b
#
_cell.length_a   1.000
_cell.length_b   1.000
_cell.length_c   1.000
_cell.angle_alpha   90.00
_cell.angle_beta   90.00
_cell.angle_gamma   90.00
#
_symmetry.space_group_name_H-M   'P 1'
#
loop_
_entity.id
_entity.type
_entity.pdbx_description
1 polymer ?
#
loop_
_entity_poly.entity_id
_entity_poly.type
_entity_poly.pdbx_seq_one_letter_code
_entity_poly.pdbx_strand_id
1 'polypeptide(L)'
;MHLLRKRVLLRILFSFSTVLGVCRTSEAACLYLNPDHNVVQQWNKIAEEAIVAVPPNGAGAIQNEGLLYMGYVSAAVYDAVVAIEGGYQPYAYRPRSAGQRNAVMGASVNAAVSEAAYRVLRFYFPSQAVSLVACHDEALASILNGSAKTNGIAVGAAAADGIIRQRASDGRQAIGTVSTCAATIRSAA
;
A
#
# COMPACT_ATOMS: atom_id res chain seq x y z
N MET A 1 -85.19 14.34 -24.00
CA MET A 1 -84.48 13.08 -24.27
C MET A 1 -83.07 13.40 -24.63
N HIS A 2 -82.20 13.58 -23.66
CA HIS A 2 -80.80 13.91 -23.87
C HIS A 2 -79.89 12.85 -23.24
N LEU A 3 -79.21 12.09 -24.07
CA LEU A 3 -78.23 11.10 -23.68
C LEU A 3 -76.92 11.83 -23.39
N LEU A 4 -76.59 11.96 -22.11
CA LEU A 4 -75.29 12.49 -21.64
C LEU A 4 -74.21 11.42 -21.82
N ARG A 5 -73.35 11.61 -22.80
CA ARG A 5 -72.12 10.82 -22.94
C ARG A 5 -71.13 11.26 -21.90
N LYS A 6 -70.97 10.49 -20.84
CA LYS A 6 -69.82 10.63 -19.91
C LYS A 6 -68.56 10.08 -20.57
N ARG A 7 -67.66 10.99 -20.95
CA ARG A 7 -66.29 10.68 -21.35
C ARG A 7 -65.50 10.39 -20.09
N VAL A 8 -65.22 9.13 -19.88
CA VAL A 8 -64.22 8.71 -18.86
C VAL A 8 -62.85 8.98 -19.41
N LEU A 9 -62.17 10.04 -18.93
CA LEU A 9 -60.79 10.34 -19.18
C LEU A 9 -59.98 9.44 -18.26
N LEU A 10 -59.48 8.32 -18.82
CA LEU A 10 -58.49 7.45 -18.20
C LEU A 10 -57.17 8.18 -18.18
N ARG A 11 -56.82 8.81 -17.06
CA ARG A 11 -55.47 9.35 -16.83
C ARG A 11 -54.53 8.20 -16.50
N ILE A 12 -53.80 7.77 -17.51
CA ILE A 12 -52.65 6.87 -17.33
C ILE A 12 -51.54 7.75 -16.72
N LEU A 13 -51.40 7.67 -15.40
CA LEU A 13 -50.23 8.17 -14.68
C LEU A 13 -49.04 7.23 -15.00
N PHE A 14 -48.25 7.59 -15.98
CA PHE A 14 -46.92 6.98 -16.15
C PHE A 14 -46.06 7.43 -14.97
N SER A 15 -46.00 6.59 -13.94
CA SER A 15 -44.99 6.70 -12.89
C SER A 15 -43.64 6.38 -13.53
N PHE A 16 -42.91 7.43 -13.90
CA PHE A 16 -41.51 7.34 -14.26
C PHE A 16 -40.71 7.09 -12.96
N SER A 17 -40.61 5.82 -12.58
CA SER A 17 -39.71 5.39 -11.52
C SER A 17 -38.29 5.55 -12.06
N THR A 18 -37.67 6.69 -11.81
CA THR A 18 -36.25 6.89 -11.98
C THR A 18 -35.56 5.99 -10.96
N VAL A 19 -35.22 4.79 -11.39
CA VAL A 19 -34.23 3.96 -10.72
C VAL A 19 -32.90 4.71 -10.87
N LEU A 20 -32.59 5.56 -9.88
CA LEU A 20 -31.22 6.00 -9.66
C LEU A 20 -30.43 4.72 -9.34
N GLY A 21 -29.84 4.15 -10.37
CA GLY A 21 -28.80 3.16 -10.22
C GLY A 21 -27.68 3.79 -9.42
N VAL A 22 -27.67 3.57 -8.11
CA VAL A 22 -26.49 3.81 -7.29
C VAL A 22 -25.45 2.85 -7.85
N CYS A 23 -24.61 3.39 -8.75
CA CYS A 23 -23.36 2.72 -9.12
C CYS A 23 -22.55 2.62 -7.83
N ARG A 24 -22.78 1.54 -7.07
CA ARG A 24 -21.86 1.14 -6.03
C ARG A 24 -20.58 0.80 -6.79
N THR A 25 -19.66 1.74 -6.81
CA THR A 25 -18.27 1.41 -7.05
C THR A 25 -17.96 0.32 -6.03
N SER A 26 -17.87 -0.91 -6.47
CA SER A 26 -17.33 -2.00 -5.65
C SER A 26 -15.93 -1.52 -5.28
N GLU A 27 -15.77 -0.98 -4.07
CA GLU A 27 -14.46 -0.81 -3.50
C GLU A 27 -13.82 -2.18 -3.55
N ALA A 28 -12.71 -2.27 -4.27
CA ALA A 28 -12.01 -3.53 -4.41
C ALA A 28 -11.59 -3.96 -3.01
N ALA A 29 -12.23 -5.02 -2.48
CA ALA A 29 -11.81 -5.61 -1.22
C ALA A 29 -10.39 -6.12 -1.35
N CYS A 30 -9.59 -6.01 -0.31
CA CYS A 30 -8.25 -6.56 -0.30
C CYS A 30 -8.32 -8.09 -0.21
N LEU A 31 -7.96 -8.77 -1.29
CA LEU A 31 -8.02 -10.22 -1.38
C LEU A 31 -6.99 -10.95 -0.49
N TYR A 32 -6.04 -10.20 0.06
CA TYR A 32 -4.89 -10.77 0.79
C TYR A 32 -4.95 -10.56 2.30
N LEU A 33 -5.94 -9.84 2.80
CA LEU A 33 -6.17 -9.73 4.24
C LEU A 33 -6.83 -11.01 4.76
N ASN A 34 -6.10 -11.72 5.60
CA ASN A 34 -6.59 -12.93 6.25
C ASN A 34 -6.64 -12.68 7.77
N PRO A 35 -7.82 -12.81 8.43
CA PRO A 35 -7.96 -12.58 9.86
C PRO A 35 -7.12 -13.54 10.73
N ASP A 36 -6.74 -14.71 10.19
CA ASP A 36 -5.89 -15.69 10.89
C ASP A 36 -4.39 -15.32 10.87
N HIS A 37 -4.02 -14.34 10.05
CA HIS A 37 -2.65 -13.86 9.96
C HIS A 37 -2.46 -12.58 10.78
N ASN A 38 -1.28 -12.44 11.40
CA ASN A 38 -0.91 -11.16 11.98
C ASN A 38 -0.63 -10.11 10.89
N VAL A 39 -0.62 -8.84 11.27
CA VAL A 39 -0.48 -7.71 10.35
C VAL A 39 0.80 -7.80 9.48
N VAL A 40 1.92 -8.30 10.02
CA VAL A 40 3.18 -8.45 9.27
C VAL A 40 3.04 -9.53 8.20
N GLN A 41 2.42 -10.66 8.52
CA GLN A 41 2.18 -11.73 7.55
C GLN A 41 1.24 -11.30 6.43
N GLN A 42 0.18 -10.54 6.76
CA GLN A 42 -0.73 -9.97 5.77
C GLN A 42 0.03 -9.05 4.79
N TRP A 43 0.81 -8.13 5.30
CA TRP A 43 1.55 -7.19 4.46
C TRP A 43 2.71 -7.84 3.71
N ASN A 44 3.31 -8.89 4.22
CA ASN A 44 4.28 -9.70 3.46
C ASN A 44 3.60 -10.36 2.25
N LYS A 45 2.38 -10.89 2.42
CA LYS A 45 1.63 -11.47 1.31
C LYS A 45 1.22 -10.42 0.27
N ILE A 46 0.74 -9.26 0.71
CA ILE A 46 0.42 -8.14 -0.17
C ILE A 46 1.67 -7.68 -0.95
N ALA A 47 2.82 -7.62 -0.29
CA ALA A 47 4.08 -7.24 -0.93
C ALA A 47 4.53 -8.27 -1.97
N GLU A 48 4.45 -9.55 -1.66
CA GLU A 48 4.74 -10.64 -2.59
C GLU A 48 3.90 -10.51 -3.87
N GLU A 49 2.58 -10.38 -3.72
CA GLU A 49 1.66 -10.25 -4.85
C GLU A 49 1.91 -8.96 -5.66
N ALA A 50 2.18 -7.85 -4.99
CA ALA A 50 2.49 -6.60 -5.66
C ALA A 50 3.79 -6.69 -6.47
N ILE A 51 4.80 -7.39 -5.97
CA ILE A 51 6.09 -7.58 -6.66
C ILE A 51 5.94 -8.50 -7.86
N VAL A 52 5.16 -9.58 -7.71
CA VAL A 52 4.98 -10.57 -8.79
C VAL A 52 4.09 -10.03 -9.90
N ALA A 53 3.04 -9.27 -9.56
CA ALA A 53 2.05 -8.82 -10.54
C ALA A 53 2.60 -7.84 -11.58
N VAL A 54 3.48 -6.91 -11.18
CA VAL A 54 4.06 -5.90 -12.09
C VAL A 54 5.52 -5.66 -11.75
N PRO A 55 6.44 -6.23 -12.51
CA PRO A 55 7.86 -5.90 -12.37
C PRO A 55 8.07 -4.40 -12.61
N PRO A 56 8.81 -3.67 -11.75
CA PRO A 56 8.97 -2.22 -11.88
C PRO A 56 9.63 -1.78 -13.19
N ASN A 57 10.43 -2.64 -13.82
CA ASN A 57 11.19 -2.34 -15.02
C ASN A 57 10.73 -3.10 -16.27
N GLY A 58 9.61 -3.82 -16.22
CA GLY A 58 8.99 -4.47 -17.39
C GLY A 58 9.76 -5.61 -18.04
N ALA A 59 10.90 -6.00 -17.54
CA ALA A 59 11.80 -6.92 -18.21
C ALA A 59 12.30 -8.04 -17.29
N GLY A 60 11.50 -9.02 -16.99
CA GLY A 60 11.97 -10.38 -16.64
C GLY A 60 13.06 -10.58 -15.55
N ALA A 61 13.64 -9.53 -15.03
CA ALA A 61 14.66 -9.55 -13.98
C ALA A 61 14.05 -9.66 -12.57
N ILE A 62 12.94 -10.32 -12.47
CA ILE A 62 12.01 -10.28 -11.33
C ILE A 62 12.63 -10.83 -10.06
N GLN A 63 13.47 -11.84 -10.14
CA GLN A 63 13.90 -12.57 -8.94
C GLN A 63 14.82 -11.74 -8.03
N ASN A 64 15.82 -11.08 -8.58
CA ASN A 64 16.81 -10.34 -7.78
C ASN A 64 16.25 -9.00 -7.30
N GLU A 65 15.54 -8.27 -8.16
CA GLU A 65 14.89 -7.02 -7.77
C GLU A 65 13.72 -7.22 -6.82
N GLY A 66 12.94 -8.28 -7.01
CA GLY A 66 11.85 -8.64 -6.10
C GLY A 66 12.32 -8.82 -4.66
N LEU A 67 13.46 -9.49 -4.45
CA LEU A 67 14.06 -9.65 -3.13
C LEU A 67 14.47 -8.32 -2.51
N LEU A 68 14.97 -7.36 -3.31
CA LEU A 68 15.30 -6.01 -2.83
C LEU A 68 14.05 -5.27 -2.33
N TYR A 69 12.95 -5.32 -3.09
CA TYR A 69 11.70 -4.66 -2.66
C TYR A 69 11.09 -5.30 -1.43
N MET A 70 11.12 -6.63 -1.32
CA MET A 70 10.75 -7.32 -0.08
C MET A 70 11.62 -6.87 1.10
N GLY A 71 12.93 -6.70 0.87
CA GLY A 71 13.85 -6.15 1.85
C GLY A 71 13.50 -4.73 2.28
N TYR A 72 13.08 -3.86 1.35
CA TYR A 72 12.67 -2.49 1.68
C TYR A 72 11.39 -2.45 2.51
N VAL A 73 10.38 -3.25 2.13
CA VAL A 73 9.15 -3.39 2.92
C VAL A 73 9.46 -3.90 4.31
N SER A 74 10.22 -5.00 4.40
CA SER A 74 10.58 -5.62 5.68
C SER A 74 11.38 -4.67 6.59
N ALA A 75 12.31 -3.89 6.03
CA ALA A 75 13.09 -2.92 6.79
C ALA A 75 12.23 -1.75 7.31
N ALA A 76 11.28 -1.27 6.51
CA ALA A 76 10.35 -0.23 6.95
C ALA A 76 9.42 -0.72 8.05
N VAL A 77 8.87 -1.93 7.90
CA VAL A 77 8.04 -2.59 8.91
C VAL A 77 8.83 -2.81 10.20
N TYR A 78 10.05 -3.35 10.09
CA TYR A 78 10.95 -3.54 11.21
C TYR A 78 11.20 -2.24 11.99
N ASP A 79 11.56 -1.17 11.29
CA ASP A 79 11.82 0.12 11.91
C ASP A 79 10.57 0.71 12.58
N ALA A 80 9.39 0.54 11.99
CA ALA A 80 8.14 0.98 12.58
C ALA A 80 7.84 0.23 13.89
N VAL A 81 8.02 -1.10 13.91
CA VAL A 81 7.82 -1.92 15.11
C VAL A 81 8.86 -1.58 16.18
N VAL A 82 10.14 -1.54 15.82
CA VAL A 82 11.24 -1.24 16.77
C VAL A 82 11.11 0.16 17.35
N ALA A 83 10.62 1.13 16.59
CA ALA A 83 10.38 2.47 17.10
C ALA A 83 9.35 2.47 18.24
N ILE A 84 8.33 1.61 18.19
CA ILE A 84 7.23 1.55 19.17
C ILE A 84 7.59 0.62 20.32
N GLU A 85 8.02 -0.60 20.03
CA GLU A 85 8.27 -1.65 21.03
C GLU A 85 9.65 -1.51 21.69
N GLY A 86 10.61 -0.92 20.98
CA GLY A 86 11.98 -0.83 21.49
C GLY A 86 12.74 -2.17 21.43
N GLY A 87 13.75 -2.30 22.27
CA GLY A 87 14.49 -3.55 22.47
C GLY A 87 15.56 -3.88 21.42
N TYR A 88 15.48 -3.27 20.23
CA TYR A 88 16.38 -3.52 19.10
C TYR A 88 16.93 -2.23 18.50
N GLN A 89 17.97 -2.36 17.69
CA GLN A 89 18.55 -1.24 16.96
C GLN A 89 17.75 -1.00 15.67
N PRO A 90 17.18 0.18 15.45
CA PRO A 90 16.52 0.51 14.18
C PRO A 90 17.53 0.59 13.04
N TYR A 91 17.06 0.27 11.84
CA TYR A 91 17.88 0.26 10.63
C TYR A 91 18.07 1.67 10.05
N ALA A 92 16.99 2.39 9.76
CA ALA A 92 17.03 3.70 9.14
C ALA A 92 16.26 4.78 9.92
N TYR A 93 15.16 4.43 10.59
CA TYR A 93 14.31 5.39 11.27
C TYR A 93 14.54 5.40 12.78
N ARG A 94 14.88 6.57 13.30
CA ARG A 94 14.98 6.85 14.75
C ARG A 94 14.16 8.10 15.08
N PRO A 95 13.22 8.04 16.04
CA PRO A 95 12.52 9.22 16.53
C PRO A 95 13.51 10.22 17.14
N ARG A 96 13.72 11.37 16.51
CA ARG A 96 14.70 12.37 16.95
C ARG A 96 14.08 13.55 17.66
N SER A 97 12.93 14.04 17.16
CA SER A 97 12.23 15.17 17.77
C SER A 97 11.37 14.74 18.98
N ALA A 98 11.04 15.68 19.85
CA ALA A 98 10.12 15.43 20.95
C ALA A 98 8.75 14.95 20.44
N GLY A 99 8.23 15.57 19.37
CA GLY A 99 6.97 15.16 18.76
C GLY A 99 7.00 13.72 18.23
N GLN A 100 8.09 13.31 17.59
CA GLN A 100 8.25 11.92 17.12
C GLN A 100 8.31 10.93 18.29
N ARG A 101 9.05 11.25 19.36
CA ARG A 101 9.08 10.41 20.56
C ARG A 101 7.72 10.31 21.25
N ASN A 102 6.96 11.40 21.30
CA ASN A 102 5.61 11.38 21.84
C ASN A 102 4.65 10.57 20.96
N ALA A 103 4.77 10.64 19.65
CA ALA A 103 3.96 9.84 18.73
C ALA A 103 4.22 8.33 18.86
N VAL A 104 5.42 7.94 19.25
CA VAL A 104 5.77 6.52 19.47
C VAL A 104 5.06 5.95 20.71
N MET A 105 4.90 6.78 21.78
CA MET A 105 4.30 6.33 23.02
C MET A 105 2.81 6.00 22.85
N GLY A 106 2.44 4.74 23.01
CA GLY A 106 1.07 4.27 22.84
C GLY A 106 0.55 4.22 21.40
N ALA A 107 1.47 4.27 20.42
CA ALA A 107 1.12 4.10 19.01
C ALA A 107 0.66 2.66 18.70
N SER A 108 -0.29 2.52 17.78
CA SER A 108 -0.74 1.21 17.30
C SER A 108 0.32 0.61 16.39
N VAL A 109 0.89 -0.53 16.79
CA VAL A 109 1.84 -1.31 15.97
C VAL A 109 1.19 -1.73 14.66
N ASN A 110 -0.06 -2.20 14.71
CA ASN A 110 -0.77 -2.64 13.50
C ASN A 110 -0.94 -1.49 12.49
N ALA A 111 -1.25 -0.28 12.96
CA ALA A 111 -1.35 0.88 12.08
C ALA A 111 0.02 1.29 11.52
N ALA A 112 1.07 1.19 12.33
CA ALA A 112 2.43 1.53 11.91
C ALA A 112 2.97 0.53 10.86
N VAL A 113 2.75 -0.75 11.05
CA VAL A 113 3.11 -1.80 10.07
C VAL A 113 2.36 -1.60 8.76
N SER A 114 1.04 -1.40 8.84
CA SER A 114 0.20 -1.20 7.64
C SER A 114 0.64 0.02 6.84
N GLU A 115 0.86 1.14 7.49
CA GLU A 115 1.32 2.36 6.81
C GLU A 115 2.74 2.22 6.24
N ALA A 116 3.67 1.62 7.00
CA ALA A 116 5.04 1.44 6.55
C ALA A 116 5.12 0.58 5.28
N ALA A 117 4.47 -0.57 5.28
CA ALA A 117 4.45 -1.47 4.13
C ALA A 117 3.74 -0.82 2.92
N TYR A 118 2.55 -0.27 3.12
CA TYR A 118 1.78 0.41 2.09
C TYR A 118 2.58 1.52 1.41
N ARG A 119 3.24 2.40 2.18
CA ARG A 119 3.99 3.53 1.64
C ARG A 119 5.15 3.11 0.77
N VAL A 120 5.93 2.11 1.20
CA VAL A 120 7.02 1.55 0.40
C VAL A 120 6.48 0.94 -0.88
N LEU A 121 5.45 0.10 -0.78
CA LEU A 121 4.85 -0.54 -1.95
C LEU A 121 4.28 0.47 -2.94
N ARG A 122 3.54 1.46 -2.47
CA ARG A 122 2.98 2.50 -3.32
C ARG A 122 4.05 3.33 -4.03
N PHE A 123 5.18 3.59 -3.37
CA PHE A 123 6.29 4.33 -3.97
C PHE A 123 6.95 3.57 -5.11
N TYR A 124 7.21 2.27 -4.93
CA TYR A 124 7.89 1.46 -5.94
C TYR A 124 6.94 0.84 -6.96
N PHE A 125 5.66 0.69 -6.65
CA PHE A 125 4.64 0.09 -7.51
C PHE A 125 3.43 1.02 -7.73
N PRO A 126 3.62 2.22 -8.32
CA PRO A 126 2.55 3.20 -8.47
C PRO A 126 1.40 2.71 -9.37
N SER A 127 1.67 1.78 -10.30
CA SER A 127 0.65 1.17 -11.15
C SER A 127 -0.38 0.34 -10.37
N GLN A 128 -0.04 -0.10 -9.17
CA GLN A 128 -0.92 -0.88 -8.29
C GLN A 128 -1.58 -0.02 -7.18
N ALA A 129 -1.53 1.30 -7.31
CA ALA A 129 -2.00 2.22 -6.28
C ALA A 129 -3.45 1.92 -5.83
N VAL A 130 -4.34 1.55 -6.75
CA VAL A 130 -5.75 1.29 -6.44
C VAL A 130 -5.91 0.10 -5.51
N SER A 131 -5.29 -1.04 -5.81
CA SER A 131 -5.37 -2.24 -4.98
C SER A 131 -4.64 -2.05 -3.64
N LEU A 132 -3.50 -1.37 -3.64
CA LEU A 132 -2.74 -1.08 -2.43
C LEU A 132 -3.51 -0.14 -1.48
N VAL A 133 -4.21 0.87 -2.02
CA VAL A 133 -5.09 1.74 -1.22
C VAL A 133 -6.22 0.93 -0.60
N ALA A 134 -6.88 0.06 -1.36
CA ALA A 134 -7.96 -0.77 -0.83
C ALA A 134 -7.49 -1.66 0.33
N CYS A 135 -6.33 -2.31 0.19
CA CYS A 135 -5.74 -3.11 1.27
C CYS A 135 -5.38 -2.27 2.49
N HIS A 136 -4.83 -1.08 2.29
CA HIS A 136 -4.47 -0.17 3.37
C HIS A 136 -5.68 0.33 4.13
N ASP A 137 -6.71 0.78 3.42
CA ASP A 137 -7.93 1.31 4.04
C ASP A 137 -8.67 0.22 4.83
N GLU A 138 -8.75 -1.00 4.28
CA GLU A 138 -9.34 -2.14 4.97
C GLU A 138 -8.56 -2.55 6.23
N ALA A 139 -7.21 -2.61 6.13
CA ALA A 139 -6.36 -2.88 7.28
C ALA A 139 -6.53 -1.83 8.37
N LEU A 140 -6.58 -0.54 8.00
CA LEU A 140 -6.80 0.53 8.96
C LEU A 140 -8.24 0.56 9.51
N ALA A 141 -9.24 0.15 8.73
CA ALA A 141 -10.63 0.09 9.20
C ALA A 141 -10.81 -0.90 10.36
N SER A 142 -10.00 -1.95 10.43
CA SER A 142 -10.01 -2.93 11.52
C SER A 142 -9.45 -2.38 12.86
N ILE A 143 -8.78 -1.23 12.83
CA ILE A 143 -8.13 -0.62 14.01
C ILE A 143 -9.02 0.48 14.57
N LEU A 144 -9.26 0.46 15.88
CA LEU A 144 -10.06 1.47 16.57
C LEU A 144 -9.51 2.88 16.31
N ASN A 145 -10.42 3.79 15.99
CA ASN A 145 -10.06 5.20 15.78
C ASN A 145 -9.59 5.84 17.09
N GLY A 146 -8.58 6.68 17.01
CA GLY A 146 -8.01 7.38 18.15
C GLY A 146 -6.55 7.76 17.95
N SER A 147 -5.96 8.35 19.00
CA SER A 147 -4.56 8.80 18.98
C SER A 147 -3.57 7.66 18.70
N ALA A 148 -3.83 6.46 19.22
CA ALA A 148 -2.98 5.29 18.98
C ALA A 148 -2.87 4.97 17.49
N LYS A 149 -4.00 4.94 16.77
CA LYS A 149 -4.03 4.72 15.32
C LYS A 149 -3.32 5.85 14.57
N THR A 150 -3.65 7.12 14.89
CA THR A 150 -3.04 8.28 14.24
C THR A 150 -1.52 8.32 14.44
N ASN A 151 -1.07 8.04 15.66
CA ASN A 151 0.35 7.98 15.99
C ASN A 151 1.04 6.81 15.27
N GLY A 152 0.39 5.62 15.20
CA GLY A 152 0.90 4.48 14.46
C GLY A 152 1.12 4.81 12.97
N ILE A 153 0.13 5.43 12.32
CA ILE A 153 0.26 5.90 10.94
C ILE A 153 1.45 6.86 10.80
N ALA A 154 1.61 7.83 11.72
CA ALA A 154 2.72 8.77 11.66
C ALA A 154 4.10 8.08 11.80
N VAL A 155 4.21 7.08 12.68
CA VAL A 155 5.43 6.28 12.86
C VAL A 155 5.72 5.45 11.61
N GLY A 156 4.73 4.74 11.08
CA GLY A 156 4.86 3.93 9.87
C GLY A 156 5.29 4.76 8.65
N ALA A 157 4.67 5.94 8.48
CA ALA A 157 5.04 6.88 7.44
C ALA A 157 6.51 7.31 7.55
N ALA A 158 6.95 7.68 8.75
CA ALA A 158 8.32 8.13 8.97
C ALA A 158 9.36 7.00 8.76
N ALA A 159 9.03 5.77 9.14
CA ALA A 159 9.85 4.59 8.90
C ALA A 159 9.99 4.30 7.40
N ALA A 160 8.89 4.28 6.66
CA ALA A 160 8.90 4.10 5.20
C ALA A 160 9.72 5.18 4.49
N ASP A 161 9.50 6.46 4.84
CA ASP A 161 10.24 7.59 4.28
C ASP A 161 11.75 7.49 4.59
N GLY A 162 12.11 6.93 5.74
CA GLY A 162 13.49 6.63 6.11
C GLY A 162 14.16 5.68 5.12
N ILE A 163 13.50 4.55 4.83
CA ILE A 163 13.99 3.55 3.87
C ILE A 163 14.03 4.11 2.45
N ILE A 164 12.95 4.76 1.99
CA ILE A 164 12.88 5.33 0.64
C ILE A 164 14.03 6.31 0.41
N ARG A 165 14.28 7.22 1.37
CA ARG A 165 15.40 8.18 1.26
C ARG A 165 16.76 7.48 1.26
N GLN A 166 16.96 6.49 2.13
CA GLN A 166 18.22 5.76 2.21
C GLN A 166 18.52 4.99 0.92
N ARG A 167 17.48 4.55 0.21
CA ARG A 167 17.59 3.77 -1.03
C ARG A 167 17.51 4.61 -2.31
N ALA A 168 17.31 5.92 -2.21
CA ALA A 168 17.20 6.80 -3.36
C ALA A 168 18.47 6.83 -4.24
N SER A 169 19.63 6.55 -3.65
CA SER A 169 20.92 6.56 -4.33
C SER A 169 21.74 5.29 -4.10
N ASP A 170 21.08 4.15 -4.00
CA ASP A 170 21.73 2.84 -3.74
C ASP A 170 22.36 2.20 -4.99
N GLY A 171 22.39 2.91 -6.11
CA GLY A 171 22.96 2.44 -7.37
C GLY A 171 22.06 1.50 -8.18
N ARG A 172 20.88 1.15 -7.69
CA ARG A 172 19.92 0.26 -8.37
C ARG A 172 19.53 0.74 -9.78
N GLN A 173 19.48 2.05 -9.96
CA GLN A 173 19.20 2.68 -11.27
C GLN A 173 20.46 2.86 -12.13
N ALA A 174 21.65 2.55 -11.61
CA ALA A 174 22.87 2.65 -12.38
C ALA A 174 22.85 1.61 -13.50
N ILE A 175 22.83 2.07 -14.75
CA ILE A 175 23.05 1.21 -15.91
C ILE A 175 24.50 0.75 -15.84
N GLY A 176 24.72 -0.46 -15.35
CA GLY A 176 26.03 -1.09 -15.37
C GLY A 176 26.46 -1.25 -16.83
N THR A 177 27.41 -0.44 -17.29
CA THR A 177 28.08 -0.70 -18.55
C THR A 177 28.98 -1.92 -18.37
N VAL A 178 28.42 -3.11 -18.61
CA VAL A 178 29.14 -4.40 -18.56
C VAL A 178 30.08 -4.54 -19.77
N SER A 179 30.29 -3.48 -20.54
CA SER A 179 31.04 -3.52 -21.80
C SER A 179 32.57 -3.62 -21.66
N THR A 180 33.13 -3.40 -20.46
CA THR A 180 34.58 -3.41 -20.27
C THR A 180 35.20 -4.76 -19.99
N CYS A 181 34.43 -5.74 -19.45
CA CYS A 181 34.97 -7.07 -19.19
C CYS A 181 35.10 -7.93 -20.47
N ALA A 182 34.27 -7.72 -21.47
CA ALA A 182 34.31 -8.50 -22.71
C ALA A 182 35.44 -8.11 -23.65
N ALA A 183 35.96 -6.87 -23.55
CA ALA A 183 37.05 -6.40 -24.37
C ALA A 183 38.44 -6.94 -23.95
N THR A 184 38.62 -7.21 -22.65
CA THR A 184 39.91 -7.66 -22.12
C THR A 184 40.17 -9.14 -22.42
N ILE A 185 39.17 -9.96 -22.63
CA ILE A 185 39.33 -11.40 -22.91
C ILE A 185 39.71 -11.65 -24.37
N ARG A 186 39.40 -10.75 -25.30
CA ARG A 186 39.74 -10.92 -26.74
C ARG A 186 41.13 -10.52 -27.13
N SER A 187 41.88 -9.84 -26.28
CA SER A 187 43.25 -9.41 -26.58
C SER A 187 44.34 -10.36 -26.06
N ALA A 188 43.97 -11.46 -25.41
CA ALA A 188 44.90 -12.46 -24.86
C ALA A 188 44.88 -13.80 -25.61
N ALA A 189 44.37 -13.86 -26.84
CA ALA A 189 44.35 -15.04 -27.69
C ALA A 189 45.26 -14.85 -28.93
#